data_64d84094e828add256c8ef278b28e8f8
#
_entry.id   64d84094e828add256c8ef278b28e8f8
#
_cell.length_a   1.000
_cell.length_b   1.000
_cell.length_c   1.000
_cell.angle_alpha   90.00
_cell.angle_beta   90.00
_cell.angle_gamma   90.00
#
_symmetry.space_group_name_H-M   'P 1'
#
loop_
_entity.id
_entity.type
_entity.pdbx_description
1 polymer ?
#
loop_
_entity_poly.entity_id
_entity_poly.type
_entity_poly.pdbx_seq_one_letter_code
_entity_poly.pdbx_strand_id
1 'polypeptide(L)'
;MIRAYHLYTGPDGNSHVVRGSVSGGELVEAESILFKETPAHSSFDWHNDPIPQYVITLAGVLEFATVGGETFTIHPGDVLLAVDHTGSGHKWRLINDEPWKRAYVVFKAGADTHFIPDQT
;
A
#
# COMPACT_ATOMS: atom_id res chain seq x y z
N MET A 1 7.24 12.81 9.82
CA MET A 1 7.20 11.36 9.53
C MET A 1 6.20 11.09 8.41
N ILE A 2 6.57 10.26 7.46
CA ILE A 2 5.65 9.81 6.41
C ILE A 2 5.18 8.41 6.80
N ARG A 3 3.91 8.30 7.21
CA ARG A 3 3.33 7.02 7.62
C ARG A 3 3.27 6.07 6.43
N ALA A 4 3.70 4.83 6.65
CA ALA A 4 3.70 3.81 5.62
C ALA A 4 3.25 2.46 6.17
N TYR A 5 2.75 1.62 5.27
CA TYR A 5 2.31 0.27 5.56
C TYR A 5 2.98 -0.65 4.54
N HIS A 6 3.69 -1.66 5.03
CA HIS A 6 4.37 -2.64 4.18
C HIS A 6 3.50 -3.89 4.08
N LEU A 7 2.86 -4.05 2.94
CA LEU A 7 2.01 -5.19 2.63
C LEU A 7 2.87 -6.17 1.82
N TYR A 8 3.18 -7.32 2.42
CA TYR A 8 4.18 -8.24 1.89
C TYR A 8 3.71 -9.69 1.98
N THR A 9 4.41 -10.58 1.27
CA THR A 9 4.18 -12.03 1.36
C THR A 9 5.09 -12.60 2.44
N GLY A 10 4.50 -13.21 3.46
CA GLY A 10 5.25 -13.87 4.52
C GLY A 10 5.73 -15.27 4.14
N PRO A 11 6.56 -15.91 5.00
CA PRO A 11 7.06 -17.27 4.74
C PRO A 11 5.95 -18.33 4.72
N ASP A 12 4.77 -18.03 5.24
CA ASP A 12 3.58 -18.88 5.18
C ASP A 12 2.83 -18.78 3.84
N GLY A 13 3.29 -17.95 2.90
CA GLY A 13 2.64 -17.73 1.61
C GLY A 13 1.45 -16.77 1.67
N ASN A 14 1.18 -16.17 2.82
CA ASN A 14 0.06 -15.25 2.99
C ASN A 14 0.51 -13.79 2.98
N SER A 15 -0.42 -12.90 2.62
CA SER A 15 -0.21 -11.45 2.73
C SER A 15 -0.26 -11.02 4.18
N HIS A 16 0.70 -10.20 4.59
CA HIS A 16 0.81 -9.62 5.93
C HIS A 16 1.11 -8.14 5.82
N VAL A 17 0.86 -7.39 6.89
CA VAL A 17 1.15 -5.96 6.93
C VAL A 17 2.02 -5.61 8.14
N VAL A 18 3.00 -4.73 7.90
CA VAL A 18 3.82 -4.11 8.95
C VAL A 18 3.64 -2.60 8.86
N ARG A 19 3.30 -1.98 9.96
CA ARG A 19 3.17 -0.53 10.09
C ARG A 19 4.53 0.10 10.31
N GLY A 20 4.78 1.25 9.68
CA GLY A 20 6.03 1.95 9.82
C GLY A 20 6.01 3.32 9.16
N SER A 21 7.15 3.70 8.61
CA SER A 21 7.32 4.98 7.92
C SER A 21 8.27 4.83 6.75
N VAL A 22 8.22 5.78 5.84
CA VAL A 22 9.22 5.92 4.78
C VAL A 22 10.17 7.04 5.18
N SER A 23 11.48 6.76 5.12
CA SER A 23 12.51 7.76 5.41
C SER A 23 12.47 8.88 4.37
N GLY A 24 12.35 10.12 4.82
CA GLY A 24 12.38 11.28 3.93
C GLY A 24 13.79 11.64 3.49
N GLY A 25 13.90 12.31 2.34
CA GLY A 25 15.17 12.82 1.84
C GLY A 25 16.02 11.81 1.07
N GLU A 26 15.54 10.58 0.88
CA GLU A 26 16.25 9.54 0.15
C GLU A 26 15.61 9.32 -1.22
N LEU A 27 16.44 9.18 -2.26
CA LEU A 27 15.94 8.88 -3.60
C LEU A 27 15.64 7.39 -3.74
N VAL A 28 14.53 7.09 -4.42
CA VAL A 28 14.16 5.72 -4.80
C VAL A 28 14.12 5.66 -6.33
N GLU A 29 14.86 4.71 -6.91
CA GLU A 29 14.82 4.48 -8.35
C GLU A 29 13.45 3.97 -8.76
N ALA A 30 12.78 4.69 -9.66
CA ALA A 30 11.44 4.40 -10.12
C ALA A 30 11.41 4.15 -11.62
N GLU A 31 10.52 3.24 -12.05
CA GLU A 31 10.31 2.93 -13.48
C GLU A 31 9.14 3.70 -14.07
N SER A 32 8.07 3.89 -13.29
CA SER A 32 6.84 4.49 -13.81
C SER A 32 6.02 5.11 -12.70
N ILE A 33 5.14 6.02 -13.09
CA ILE A 33 4.13 6.60 -12.22
C ILE A 33 2.79 6.61 -12.95
N LEU A 34 1.71 6.24 -12.25
CA LEU A 34 0.34 6.25 -12.77
C LEU A 34 -0.57 6.93 -11.74
N PHE A 35 -1.30 7.94 -12.16
CA PHE A 35 -2.35 8.54 -11.34
C PHE A 35 -3.69 7.88 -11.64
N LYS A 36 -4.48 7.61 -10.60
CA LYS A 36 -5.77 6.97 -10.74
C LYS A 36 -6.78 7.54 -9.75
N GLU A 37 -8.03 7.61 -10.17
CA GLU A 37 -9.15 8.02 -9.33
C GLU A 37 -10.25 6.96 -9.40
N THR A 38 -10.81 6.62 -8.24
CA THR A 38 -11.91 5.66 -8.11
C THR A 38 -13.04 6.33 -7.33
N PRO A 39 -14.32 6.21 -7.77
CA PRO A 39 -15.44 6.88 -7.11
C PRO A 39 -15.58 6.52 -5.63
N ALA A 40 -16.14 7.46 -4.85
CA ALA A 40 -16.48 7.21 -3.46
C ALA A 40 -17.35 5.95 -3.30
N HIS A 41 -17.22 5.30 -2.15
CA HIS A 41 -17.97 4.06 -1.79
C HIS A 41 -17.61 2.82 -2.60
N SER A 42 -16.56 2.89 -3.43
CA SER A 42 -16.05 1.73 -4.16
C SER A 42 -15.34 0.76 -3.21
N SER A 43 -15.28 -0.48 -3.65
CA SER A 43 -14.53 -1.54 -2.96
C SER A 43 -13.89 -2.45 -4.00
N PHE A 44 -12.91 -3.23 -3.57
CA PHE A 44 -12.26 -4.22 -4.41
C PHE A 44 -12.05 -5.48 -3.59
N ASP A 45 -12.47 -6.61 -4.15
CA ASP A 45 -12.45 -7.90 -3.48
C ASP A 45 -11.04 -8.50 -3.46
N TRP A 46 -10.91 -9.70 -2.94
CA TRP A 46 -9.62 -10.37 -2.72
C TRP A 46 -8.76 -10.37 -3.98
N HIS A 47 -7.56 -9.80 -3.88
CA HIS A 47 -6.56 -9.76 -4.94
C HIS A 47 -5.19 -9.55 -4.33
N ASN A 48 -4.14 -9.85 -5.09
CA ASN A 48 -2.77 -9.44 -4.75
C ASN A 48 -2.31 -8.37 -5.74
N ASP A 49 -1.27 -7.65 -5.41
CA ASP A 49 -0.71 -6.65 -6.30
C ASP A 49 0.12 -7.34 -7.38
N PRO A 50 -0.14 -7.06 -8.67
CA PRO A 50 0.58 -7.73 -9.74
C PRO A 50 2.04 -7.28 -9.86
N ILE A 51 2.36 -6.08 -9.38
CA ILE A 51 3.69 -5.48 -9.49
C ILE A 51 4.04 -4.80 -8.17
N PRO A 52 5.26 -5.02 -7.62
CA PRO A 52 5.72 -4.28 -6.44
C PRO A 52 5.76 -2.78 -6.70
N GLN A 53 5.12 -2.01 -5.84
CA GLN A 53 4.98 -0.56 -6.05
C GLN A 53 4.62 0.17 -4.76
N TYR A 54 4.85 1.49 -4.76
CA TYR A 54 4.24 2.38 -3.79
C TYR A 54 2.83 2.74 -4.26
N VAL A 55 1.90 2.85 -3.32
CA VAL A 55 0.59 3.47 -3.55
C VAL A 55 0.51 4.67 -2.62
N ILE A 56 0.50 5.86 -3.21
CA ILE A 56 0.50 7.13 -2.45
C ILE A 56 -0.91 7.69 -2.51
N THR A 57 -1.61 7.71 -1.37
CA THR A 57 -2.98 8.20 -1.31
C THR A 57 -2.99 9.71 -1.19
N LEU A 58 -3.72 10.36 -2.10
CA LEU A 58 -3.88 11.81 -2.16
C LEU A 58 -5.22 12.26 -1.58
N ALA A 59 -6.27 11.45 -1.73
CA ALA A 59 -7.61 11.70 -1.17
C ALA A 59 -8.32 10.37 -0.95
N GLY A 60 -9.28 10.36 -0.03
CA GLY A 60 -10.01 9.16 0.35
C GLY A 60 -9.42 8.48 1.58
N VAL A 61 -10.26 7.77 2.31
CA VAL A 61 -9.88 6.96 3.46
C VAL A 61 -10.32 5.53 3.18
N LEU A 62 -9.39 4.58 3.28
CA LEU A 62 -9.64 3.19 2.92
C LEU A 62 -9.32 2.27 4.08
N GLU A 63 -10.15 1.24 4.23
CA GLU A 63 -9.85 0.10 5.08
C GLU A 63 -9.36 -1.05 4.21
N PHE A 64 -8.18 -1.56 4.56
CA PHE A 64 -7.60 -2.75 3.94
C PHE A 64 -7.69 -3.92 4.89
N ALA A 65 -7.86 -5.12 4.35
CA ALA A 65 -7.84 -6.36 5.11
C ALA A 65 -7.08 -7.44 4.35
N THR A 66 -6.26 -8.21 5.06
CA THR A 66 -5.60 -9.40 4.52
C THR A 66 -6.48 -10.63 4.73
N VAL A 67 -6.23 -11.70 4.00
CA VAL A 67 -6.96 -12.97 4.17
C VAL A 67 -6.81 -13.50 5.60
N GLY A 68 -5.65 -13.27 6.24
CA GLY A 68 -5.41 -13.69 7.63
C GLY A 68 -6.12 -12.86 8.69
N GLY A 69 -6.86 -11.81 8.31
CA GLY A 69 -7.63 -10.99 9.24
C GLY A 69 -6.91 -9.74 9.75
N GLU A 70 -5.71 -9.44 9.26
CA GLU A 70 -5.03 -8.19 9.59
C GLU A 70 -5.73 -7.04 8.86
N THR A 71 -5.96 -5.93 9.56
CA THR A 71 -6.61 -4.75 8.98
C THR A 71 -5.79 -3.51 9.23
N PHE A 72 -5.89 -2.53 8.33
CA PHE A 72 -5.27 -1.23 8.51
C PHE A 72 -6.03 -0.19 7.70
N THR A 73 -5.89 1.07 8.10
CA THR A 73 -6.58 2.19 7.47
C THR A 73 -5.58 3.14 6.84
N ILE A 74 -5.80 3.45 5.57
CA ILE A 74 -4.99 4.40 4.80
C ILE A 74 -5.70 5.74 4.77
N HIS A 75 -4.98 6.79 5.07
CA HIS A 75 -5.43 8.19 5.01
C HIS A 75 -4.65 8.96 3.94
N PRO A 76 -5.14 10.13 3.49
CA PRO A 76 -4.37 10.99 2.60
C PRO A 76 -2.99 11.31 3.19
N GLY A 77 -1.94 11.18 2.38
CA GLY A 77 -0.55 11.34 2.80
C GLY A 77 0.13 10.05 3.23
N ASP A 78 -0.61 8.98 3.45
CA ASP A 78 -0.03 7.67 3.78
C ASP A 78 0.50 6.98 2.52
N VAL A 79 1.55 6.18 2.71
CA VAL A 79 2.17 5.41 1.64
C VAL A 79 1.95 3.92 1.92
N LEU A 80 1.38 3.22 0.95
CA LEU A 80 1.29 1.77 0.97
C LEU A 80 2.43 1.22 0.12
N LEU A 81 3.27 0.38 0.72
CA LEU A 81 4.30 -0.37 0.01
C LEU A 81 3.70 -1.73 -0.32
N ALA A 82 3.19 -1.87 -1.53
CA ALA A 82 2.42 -3.02 -1.98
C ALA A 82 3.34 -4.01 -2.69
N VAL A 83 3.77 -5.05 -1.98
CA VAL A 83 4.72 -6.06 -2.49
C VAL A 83 4.25 -7.50 -2.23
N ASP A 84 2.95 -7.70 -2.01
CA ASP A 84 2.38 -9.03 -1.74
C ASP A 84 1.97 -9.80 -2.99
N HIS A 85 2.68 -9.60 -4.10
CA HIS A 85 2.31 -10.16 -5.41
C HIS A 85 2.25 -11.71 -5.45
N THR A 86 2.88 -12.38 -4.49
CA THR A 86 2.82 -13.84 -4.34
C THR A 86 1.99 -14.31 -3.14
N GLY A 87 1.38 -13.36 -2.41
CA GLY A 87 0.64 -13.65 -1.20
C GLY A 87 -0.81 -14.08 -1.45
N SER A 88 -1.52 -14.38 -0.36
CA SER A 88 -2.93 -14.77 -0.40
C SER A 88 -3.86 -13.63 -0.81
N GLY A 89 -3.37 -12.39 -0.73
CA GLY A 89 -4.11 -11.22 -1.18
C GLY A 89 -4.74 -10.40 -0.06
N HIS A 90 -5.34 -9.33 -0.50
CA HIS A 90 -6.01 -8.34 0.36
C HIS A 90 -7.23 -7.81 -0.35
N LYS A 91 -8.07 -7.11 0.38
CA LYS A 91 -9.21 -6.35 -0.16
C LYS A 91 -9.25 -4.97 0.47
N TRP A 92 -9.96 -4.04 -0.16
CA TRP A 92 -10.13 -2.71 0.38
C TRP A 92 -11.52 -2.16 0.10
N ARG A 93 -11.92 -1.19 0.89
CA ARG A 93 -13.14 -0.41 0.70
C ARG A 93 -12.91 1.03 1.10
N LEU A 94 -13.52 1.96 0.38
CA LEU A 94 -13.57 3.37 0.77
C LEU A 94 -14.59 3.54 1.89
N ILE A 95 -14.15 4.14 3.01
CA ILE A 95 -14.99 4.29 4.20
C ILE A 95 -15.44 5.71 4.48
N ASN A 96 -15.00 6.69 3.66
CA ASN A 96 -15.53 8.05 3.71
C ASN A 96 -16.22 8.41 2.39
N ASP A 97 -16.74 9.65 2.29
CA ASP A 97 -17.52 10.10 1.13
C ASP A 97 -16.66 10.71 0.01
N GLU A 98 -15.34 10.51 0.08
CA GLU A 98 -14.41 11.05 -0.91
C GLU A 98 -14.03 9.97 -1.93
N PRO A 99 -13.75 10.36 -3.19
CA PRO A 99 -13.14 9.44 -4.13
C PRO A 99 -11.72 9.09 -3.70
N TRP A 100 -11.24 7.92 -4.10
CA TRP A 100 -9.85 7.54 -3.87
C TRP A 100 -8.97 8.07 -4.99
N LYS A 101 -8.16 9.07 -4.70
CA LYS A 101 -7.15 9.61 -5.60
C LYS A 101 -5.78 9.14 -5.13
N ARG A 102 -5.00 8.55 -6.03
CA ARG A 102 -3.69 7.98 -5.68
C ARG A 102 -2.73 7.99 -6.85
N ALA A 103 -1.46 7.85 -6.51
CA ALA A 103 -0.39 7.62 -7.45
C ALA A 103 0.22 6.25 -7.19
N TYR A 104 0.40 5.46 -8.24
CA TYR A 104 1.16 4.22 -8.22
C TYR A 104 2.55 4.53 -8.74
N VAL A 105 3.58 4.19 -7.96
CA VAL A 105 4.98 4.38 -8.36
C VAL A 105 5.66 3.03 -8.34
N VAL A 106 5.94 2.48 -9.51
CA VAL A 106 6.67 1.22 -9.64
C VAL A 106 8.15 1.51 -9.46
N PHE A 107 8.77 0.90 -8.46
CA PHE A 107 10.21 1.05 -8.23
C PHE A 107 10.99 -0.05 -8.96
N LYS A 108 12.26 0.22 -9.23
CA LYS A 108 13.13 -0.74 -9.90
C LYS A 108 13.39 -1.94 -9.00
N ALA A 109 13.54 -3.12 -9.60
CA ALA A 109 13.90 -4.33 -8.88
C ALA A 109 15.16 -4.13 -8.06
N GLY A 110 15.11 -4.53 -6.78
CA GLY A 110 16.24 -4.37 -5.86
C GLY A 110 16.41 -2.96 -5.28
N ALA A 111 15.54 -2.00 -5.62
CA ALA A 111 15.62 -0.67 -5.05
C ALA A 111 15.37 -0.72 -3.55
N ASP A 112 16.11 0.12 -2.79
CA ASP A 112 15.86 0.32 -1.38
C ASP A 112 14.62 1.21 -1.24
N THR A 113 13.57 0.69 -0.63
CA THR A 113 12.31 1.41 -0.46
C THR A 113 12.30 2.35 0.73
N HIS A 114 13.35 2.31 1.57
CA HIS A 114 13.52 3.14 2.76
C HIS A 114 12.38 3.01 3.76
N PHE A 115 11.71 1.85 3.77
CA PHE A 115 10.69 1.56 4.77
C PHE A 115 11.35 1.22 6.10
N ILE A 116 10.83 1.83 7.17
CA ILE A 116 11.31 1.62 8.54
C ILE A 116 10.13 1.14 9.37
N PRO A 117 10.13 -0.12 9.86
CA PRO A 117 9.05 -0.61 10.71
C PRO A 117 8.98 0.18 12.02
N ASP A 118 7.75 0.34 12.55
CA ASP A 118 7.59 0.89 13.89
C ASP A 118 8.25 -0.05 14.91
N GLN A 119 8.86 0.53 15.92
CA GLN A 119 9.41 -0.24 17.03
C GLN A 119 8.30 -0.58 18.02
N THR A 120 8.36 -1.79 18.55
CA THR A 120 7.42 -2.29 19.55
C THR A 120 8.00 -2.19 20.97
#